data_485c4d6bb165432a16a15b447f5a54bf
#
_entry.id   485c4d6bb165432a16a15b447f5a54bf
#
_cell.length_a   1.000
_cell.length_b   1.000
_cell.length_c   1.000
_cell.angle_alpha   90.00
_cell.angle_beta   90.00
_cell.angle_gamma   90.00
#
_symmetry.space_group_name_H-M   'P 1'
#
loop_
_entity.id
_entity.type
_entity.pdbx_description
1 polymer ?
#
loop_
_entity_poly.entity_id
_entity_poly.type
_entity_poly.pdbx_seq_one_letter_code
_entity_poly.pdbx_strand_id
1 'polypeptide(L)'
;MSHYTKLITLLLIGSLSLNAYLLWPQPAPTKVQKTQGAEKSISPKQQNTLLNTAKQQFKKHQFEAALSSYQQLKNSNPEIAKNLYSSWLVQLKTWLNSNLLLSESFLNALLNNSPYNVELLNLQVEYLINSEQTQNAIIALFELNSLQPADQQSNVNTRLNTLTQNELHTLTEQQNWQAIIEQTQIWLDYKSDNAQFLYPLAYAYYQQGDLISAQATLDRMPNQHNLTSQVQTLQAMINKAQSQDDFVSLTPRGAHYLINTEINNNLSTELMIDTGASVTSLPTNIIEQSSPQPLYLGDVTVNTANGQIVVKRYQIESFKVGSQIIYGFEVLSIENTRGQGLLGMNFLSRFKFNINQQTDELELSAK
;
A
#
# COMPACT_ATOMS: atom_id res chain seq x y z
N MET A 1 8.49 -10.69 -15.23
CA MET A 1 9.13 -9.41 -14.87
C MET A 1 8.12 -8.60 -14.05
N SER A 2 8.43 -8.41 -12.79
CA SER A 2 7.59 -7.71 -11.81
C SER A 2 7.29 -6.27 -12.26
N HIS A 3 6.12 -5.72 -11.89
CA HIS A 3 5.76 -4.30 -12.09
C HIS A 3 6.84 -3.35 -11.54
N TYR A 4 7.52 -3.73 -10.47
CA TYR A 4 8.67 -2.99 -9.90
C TYR A 4 9.86 -2.88 -10.87
N THR A 5 10.20 -3.94 -11.58
CA THR A 5 11.30 -3.91 -12.57
C THR A 5 10.97 -3.00 -13.76
N LYS A 6 9.70 -2.95 -14.18
CA LYS A 6 9.25 -2.02 -15.25
C LYS A 6 9.28 -0.57 -14.80
N LEU A 7 8.94 -0.27 -13.55
CA LEU A 7 8.97 1.08 -13.00
C LEU A 7 10.41 1.60 -12.86
N ILE A 8 11.32 0.78 -12.34
CA ILE A 8 12.76 1.12 -12.23
C ILE A 8 13.40 1.32 -13.60
N THR A 9 13.05 0.50 -14.60
CA THR A 9 13.54 0.65 -15.97
C THR A 9 13.05 1.93 -16.62
N LEU A 10 11.79 2.34 -16.37
CA LEU A 10 11.21 3.59 -16.88
C LEU A 10 11.89 4.82 -16.23
N LEU A 11 12.18 4.78 -14.93
CA LEU A 11 12.89 5.84 -14.21
C LEU A 11 14.35 5.97 -14.67
N LEU A 12 15.03 4.85 -14.94
CA LEU A 12 16.40 4.84 -15.47
C LEU A 12 16.46 5.38 -16.91
N ILE A 13 15.50 5.04 -17.77
CA ILE A 13 15.41 5.56 -19.12
C ILE A 13 15.12 7.07 -19.11
N GLY A 14 14.23 7.54 -18.20
CA GLY A 14 13.95 8.97 -18.01
C GLY A 14 15.18 9.76 -17.54
N SER A 15 15.96 9.21 -16.60
CA SER A 15 17.20 9.81 -16.12
C SER A 15 18.31 9.87 -17.18
N LEU A 16 18.46 8.82 -17.98
CA LEU A 16 19.43 8.78 -19.09
C LEU A 16 19.08 9.76 -20.22
N SER A 17 17.78 9.91 -20.54
CA SER A 17 17.34 10.87 -21.56
C SER A 17 17.52 12.32 -21.11
N LEU A 18 17.30 12.62 -19.83
CA LEU A 18 17.53 13.95 -19.26
C LEU A 18 19.03 14.31 -19.25
N ASN A 19 19.90 13.38 -18.88
CA ASN A 19 21.35 13.57 -18.91
C ASN A 19 21.90 13.70 -20.35
N ALA A 20 21.36 12.96 -21.31
CA ALA A 20 21.72 13.09 -22.72
C ALA A 20 21.28 14.44 -23.30
N TYR A 21 20.12 14.97 -22.87
CA TYR A 21 19.65 16.30 -23.27
C TYR A 21 20.52 17.43 -22.69
N LEU A 22 21.00 17.30 -21.47
CA LEU A 22 21.87 18.29 -20.82
C LEU A 22 23.30 18.29 -21.38
N LEU A 23 23.78 17.18 -21.96
CA LEU A 23 25.11 17.04 -22.57
C LEU A 23 25.13 17.37 -24.07
N TRP A 24 23.94 17.60 -24.68
CA TRP A 24 23.88 17.96 -26.10
C TRP A 24 24.35 19.39 -26.28
N PRO A 25 25.31 19.66 -27.21
CA PRO A 25 25.78 21.05 -27.47
C PRO A 25 24.61 21.88 -27.91
N GLN A 26 24.22 22.88 -27.11
CA GLN A 26 23.18 23.83 -27.46
C GLN A 26 23.62 24.65 -28.66
N PRO A 27 22.82 24.77 -29.74
CA PRO A 27 23.14 25.63 -30.84
C PRO A 27 23.24 27.06 -30.35
N ALA A 28 24.27 27.79 -30.81
CA ALA A 28 24.48 29.19 -30.46
C ALA A 28 23.19 30.00 -30.68
N PRO A 29 22.89 30.99 -29.82
CA PRO A 29 21.67 31.76 -29.95
C PRO A 29 21.70 32.54 -31.28
N THR A 30 20.96 32.04 -32.26
CA THR A 30 20.64 32.80 -33.47
C THR A 30 19.83 34.01 -33.01
N LYS A 31 20.28 35.22 -33.35
CA LYS A 31 19.52 36.46 -33.17
C LYS A 31 18.14 36.26 -33.80
N VAL A 32 17.15 35.96 -32.93
CA VAL A 32 15.75 35.91 -33.32
C VAL A 32 15.38 37.35 -33.68
N GLN A 33 15.32 37.66 -34.97
CA GLN A 33 14.52 38.76 -35.43
C GLN A 33 13.12 38.56 -34.86
N LYS A 34 12.67 39.51 -34.02
CA LYS A 34 11.26 39.60 -33.62
C LYS A 34 10.41 39.79 -34.88
N THR A 35 10.08 38.68 -35.52
CA THR A 35 8.87 38.62 -36.31
C THR A 35 7.74 38.79 -35.32
N GLN A 36 7.11 39.98 -35.28
CA GLN A 36 5.79 40.13 -34.70
C GLN A 36 4.88 39.17 -35.47
N GLY A 37 4.74 37.95 -34.92
CA GLY A 37 3.64 37.09 -35.28
C GLY A 37 2.38 37.82 -34.90
N ALA A 38 1.69 38.35 -35.88
CA ALA A 38 0.34 38.84 -35.69
C ALA A 38 -0.47 37.70 -35.04
N GLU A 39 -0.76 37.81 -33.74
CA GLU A 39 -1.82 37.04 -33.11
C GLU A 39 -3.05 37.23 -34.00
N LYS A 40 -3.45 36.18 -34.71
CA LYS A 40 -4.71 36.17 -35.44
C LYS A 40 -5.80 36.34 -34.40
N SER A 41 -6.17 37.61 -34.14
CA SER A 41 -7.31 37.88 -33.27
C SER A 41 -8.54 37.27 -33.93
N ILE A 42 -9.06 36.23 -33.29
CA ILE A 42 -10.26 35.52 -33.71
C ILE A 42 -11.41 36.54 -33.68
N SER A 43 -12.20 36.62 -34.77
CA SER A 43 -13.30 37.59 -34.86
C SER A 43 -14.35 37.34 -33.77
N PRO A 44 -15.11 38.35 -33.32
CA PRO A 44 -16.18 38.18 -32.33
C PRO A 44 -17.21 37.09 -32.73
N LYS A 45 -17.48 36.95 -34.02
CA LYS A 45 -18.36 35.89 -34.55
C LYS A 45 -17.78 34.50 -34.34
N GLN A 46 -16.48 34.32 -34.54
CA GLN A 46 -15.79 33.06 -34.31
C GLN A 46 -15.69 32.71 -32.79
N GLN A 47 -15.48 33.71 -31.93
CA GLN A 47 -15.51 33.55 -30.48
C GLN A 47 -16.88 33.05 -30.00
N ASN A 48 -17.98 33.63 -30.49
CA ASN A 48 -19.34 33.17 -30.18
C ASN A 48 -19.61 31.76 -30.71
N THR A 49 -19.06 31.40 -31.86
CA THR A 49 -19.18 30.02 -32.39
C THR A 49 -18.45 29.04 -31.50
N LEU A 50 -17.21 29.31 -31.06
CA LEU A 50 -16.45 28.50 -30.14
C LEU A 50 -17.17 28.32 -28.80
N LEU A 51 -17.71 29.41 -28.23
CA LEU A 51 -18.48 29.38 -26.99
C LEU A 51 -19.71 28.48 -27.12
N ASN A 52 -20.48 28.61 -28.19
CA ASN A 52 -21.68 27.80 -28.42
C ASN A 52 -21.33 26.33 -28.66
N THR A 53 -20.23 26.06 -29.40
CA THR A 53 -19.73 24.70 -29.64
C THR A 53 -19.33 24.06 -28.33
N ALA A 54 -18.54 24.73 -27.49
CA ALA A 54 -18.11 24.23 -26.19
C ALA A 54 -19.31 23.93 -25.27
N LYS A 55 -20.31 24.84 -25.24
CA LYS A 55 -21.54 24.63 -24.46
C LYS A 55 -22.36 23.42 -24.95
N GLN A 56 -22.48 23.24 -26.27
CA GLN A 56 -23.20 22.11 -26.84
C GLN A 56 -22.52 20.77 -26.58
N GLN A 57 -21.18 20.73 -26.75
CA GLN A 57 -20.38 19.55 -26.45
C GLN A 57 -20.49 19.17 -24.97
N PHE A 58 -20.38 20.13 -24.06
CA PHE A 58 -20.57 19.92 -22.63
C PHE A 58 -21.97 19.37 -22.31
N LYS A 59 -23.03 19.97 -22.89
CA LYS A 59 -24.41 19.49 -22.72
C LYS A 59 -24.62 18.06 -23.24
N LYS A 60 -23.86 17.64 -24.24
CA LYS A 60 -23.85 16.27 -24.77
C LYS A 60 -22.91 15.33 -24.02
N HIS A 61 -22.32 15.77 -22.91
CA HIS A 61 -21.32 15.07 -22.12
C HIS A 61 -20.06 14.65 -22.88
N GLN A 62 -19.74 15.38 -23.96
CA GLN A 62 -18.52 15.23 -24.75
C GLN A 62 -17.41 16.09 -24.15
N PHE A 63 -16.97 15.76 -22.93
CA PHE A 63 -16.16 16.65 -22.09
C PHE A 63 -14.79 16.96 -22.67
N GLU A 64 -14.08 16.00 -23.23
CA GLU A 64 -12.78 16.24 -23.86
C GLU A 64 -12.89 17.23 -25.05
N ALA A 65 -13.92 17.05 -25.89
CA ALA A 65 -14.19 17.96 -27.00
C ALA A 65 -14.57 19.37 -26.50
N ALA A 66 -15.40 19.43 -25.43
CA ALA A 66 -15.78 20.71 -24.81
C ALA A 66 -14.56 21.45 -24.26
N LEU A 67 -13.63 20.73 -23.59
CA LEU A 67 -12.39 21.29 -23.07
C LEU A 67 -11.46 21.74 -24.20
N SER A 68 -11.37 21.00 -25.31
CA SER A 68 -10.60 21.44 -26.49
C SER A 68 -11.14 22.76 -27.08
N SER A 69 -12.48 22.87 -27.24
CA SER A 69 -13.12 24.12 -27.70
C SER A 69 -12.93 25.27 -26.69
N TYR A 70 -12.98 24.96 -25.39
CA TYR A 70 -12.68 25.91 -24.31
C TYR A 70 -11.25 26.43 -24.38
N GLN A 71 -10.24 25.60 -24.62
CA GLN A 71 -8.84 26.03 -24.71
C GLN A 71 -8.64 27.00 -25.89
N GLN A 72 -9.30 26.76 -27.04
CA GLN A 72 -9.28 27.68 -28.16
C GLN A 72 -9.97 29.02 -27.80
N LEU A 73 -11.09 28.97 -27.08
CA LEU A 73 -11.79 30.16 -26.59
C LEU A 73 -10.92 30.94 -25.60
N LYS A 74 -10.24 30.26 -24.66
CA LYS A 74 -9.35 30.85 -23.65
C LYS A 74 -8.21 31.65 -24.30
N ASN A 75 -7.65 31.14 -25.39
CA ASN A 75 -6.59 31.83 -26.14
C ASN A 75 -7.09 33.05 -26.86
N SER A 76 -8.39 33.14 -27.23
CA SER A 76 -8.97 34.21 -27.99
C SER A 76 -9.76 35.23 -27.16
N ASN A 77 -10.38 34.78 -26.07
CA ASN A 77 -11.16 35.62 -25.16
C ASN A 77 -11.15 35.02 -23.74
N PRO A 78 -10.12 35.32 -22.92
CA PRO A 78 -9.94 34.78 -21.59
C PRO A 78 -11.13 35.04 -20.64
N GLU A 79 -11.80 36.17 -20.73
CA GLU A 79 -12.91 36.53 -19.84
C GLU A 79 -14.15 35.67 -20.09
N ILE A 80 -14.53 35.49 -21.38
CA ILE A 80 -15.65 34.60 -21.72
C ILE A 80 -15.31 33.15 -21.33
N ALA A 81 -14.08 32.70 -21.57
CA ALA A 81 -13.64 31.37 -21.18
C ALA A 81 -13.68 31.18 -19.67
N LYS A 82 -13.23 32.13 -18.87
CA LYS A 82 -13.28 32.09 -17.41
C LYS A 82 -14.72 31.89 -16.90
N ASN A 83 -15.66 32.70 -17.44
CA ASN A 83 -17.07 32.56 -17.04
C ASN A 83 -17.68 31.19 -17.42
N LEU A 84 -17.33 30.69 -18.60
CA LEU A 84 -17.74 29.35 -19.03
C LEU A 84 -17.20 28.26 -18.09
N TYR A 85 -15.90 28.31 -17.79
CA TYR A 85 -15.24 27.35 -16.89
C TYR A 85 -15.83 27.39 -15.49
N SER A 86 -16.05 28.58 -14.92
CA SER A 86 -16.70 28.74 -13.63
C SER A 86 -18.10 28.11 -13.62
N SER A 87 -18.89 28.27 -14.69
CA SER A 87 -20.21 27.62 -14.80
C SER A 87 -20.13 26.09 -14.84
N TRP A 88 -19.11 25.54 -15.48
CA TRP A 88 -18.85 24.10 -15.52
C TRP A 88 -18.41 23.54 -14.17
N LEU A 89 -17.58 24.28 -13.40
CA LEU A 89 -17.22 23.88 -12.04
C LEU A 89 -18.41 23.90 -11.10
N VAL A 90 -19.33 24.87 -11.23
CA VAL A 90 -20.60 24.85 -10.47
C VAL A 90 -21.43 23.62 -10.81
N GLN A 91 -21.51 23.27 -12.11
CA GLN A 91 -22.23 22.07 -12.53
C GLN A 91 -21.57 20.78 -12.02
N LEU A 92 -20.23 20.72 -12.05
CA LEU A 92 -19.47 19.59 -11.47
C LEU A 92 -19.78 19.43 -9.98
N LYS A 93 -19.73 20.52 -9.20
CA LYS A 93 -20.09 20.50 -7.77
C LYS A 93 -21.54 20.02 -7.53
N THR A 94 -22.45 20.34 -8.44
CA THR A 94 -23.82 19.82 -8.38
C THR A 94 -23.87 18.31 -8.66
N TRP A 95 -23.13 17.85 -9.67
CA TRP A 95 -23.09 16.42 -10.02
C TRP A 95 -22.43 15.56 -8.94
N LEU A 96 -21.45 16.07 -8.20
CA LEU A 96 -20.84 15.36 -7.09
C LEU A 96 -21.87 14.84 -6.05
N ASN A 97 -23.01 15.53 -5.93
CA ASN A 97 -24.08 15.15 -5.01
C ASN A 97 -25.30 14.48 -5.70
N SER A 98 -25.37 14.51 -7.04
CA SER A 98 -26.57 14.08 -7.76
C SER A 98 -26.32 13.07 -8.89
N ASN A 99 -25.11 13.03 -9.44
CA ASN A 99 -24.75 12.15 -10.56
C ASN A 99 -23.23 11.85 -10.58
N LEU A 100 -22.81 10.87 -9.79
CA LEU A 100 -21.41 10.49 -9.66
C LEU A 100 -20.75 10.08 -10.97
N LEU A 101 -21.47 9.44 -11.88
CA LEU A 101 -20.95 9.00 -13.18
C LEU A 101 -20.56 10.19 -14.08
N LEU A 102 -21.41 11.22 -14.12
CA LEU A 102 -21.08 12.45 -14.87
C LEU A 102 -19.98 13.26 -14.20
N SER A 103 -19.97 13.32 -12.86
CA SER A 103 -18.90 14.00 -12.14
C SER A 103 -17.55 13.33 -12.37
N GLU A 104 -17.47 12.00 -12.32
CA GLU A 104 -16.26 11.24 -12.62
C GLU A 104 -15.74 11.52 -14.03
N SER A 105 -16.61 11.36 -15.02
CA SER A 105 -16.25 11.53 -16.41
C SER A 105 -15.73 12.93 -16.70
N PHE A 106 -16.38 13.99 -16.16
CA PHE A 106 -15.94 15.37 -16.37
C PHE A 106 -14.69 15.69 -15.54
N LEU A 107 -14.60 15.24 -14.30
CA LEU A 107 -13.44 15.46 -13.44
C LEU A 107 -12.18 14.81 -14.03
N ASN A 108 -12.28 13.60 -14.56
CA ASN A 108 -11.17 12.93 -15.26
C ASN A 108 -10.71 13.72 -16.48
N ALA A 109 -11.64 14.24 -17.30
CA ALA A 109 -11.31 15.10 -18.44
C ALA A 109 -10.59 16.37 -18.00
N LEU A 110 -10.99 16.99 -16.88
CA LEU A 110 -10.33 18.17 -16.31
C LEU A 110 -8.92 17.84 -15.79
N LEU A 111 -8.77 16.76 -15.05
CA LEU A 111 -7.49 16.32 -14.46
C LEU A 111 -6.49 15.88 -15.54
N ASN A 112 -6.94 15.23 -16.61
CA ASN A 112 -6.09 14.94 -17.78
C ASN A 112 -5.44 16.20 -18.38
N ASN A 113 -6.16 17.32 -18.34
CA ASN A 113 -5.65 18.61 -18.84
C ASN A 113 -4.86 19.39 -17.78
N SER A 114 -5.08 19.15 -16.50
CA SER A 114 -4.48 19.89 -15.38
C SER A 114 -4.29 19.00 -14.15
N PRO A 115 -3.37 18.02 -14.18
CA PRO A 115 -3.26 16.96 -13.18
C PRO A 115 -2.87 17.47 -11.78
N TYR A 116 -2.22 18.62 -11.68
CA TYR A 116 -1.76 19.20 -10.40
C TYR A 116 -2.59 20.40 -9.95
N ASN A 117 -3.78 20.59 -10.52
CA ASN A 117 -4.65 21.67 -10.10
C ASN A 117 -5.29 21.35 -8.74
N VAL A 118 -4.91 22.11 -7.71
CA VAL A 118 -5.34 21.91 -6.32
C VAL A 118 -6.87 21.96 -6.16
N GLU A 119 -7.58 22.84 -6.89
CA GLU A 119 -9.06 22.89 -6.83
C GLU A 119 -9.68 21.61 -7.40
N LEU A 120 -9.17 21.09 -8.52
CA LEU A 120 -9.65 19.86 -9.13
C LEU A 120 -9.34 18.63 -8.27
N LEU A 121 -8.15 18.57 -7.67
CA LEU A 121 -7.78 17.50 -6.74
C LEU A 121 -8.66 17.52 -5.48
N ASN A 122 -9.05 18.69 -4.97
CA ASN A 122 -10.04 18.77 -3.89
C ASN A 122 -11.41 18.21 -4.34
N LEU A 123 -11.85 18.51 -5.56
CA LEU A 123 -13.11 17.95 -6.10
C LEU A 123 -13.00 16.44 -6.33
N GLN A 124 -11.81 15.94 -6.66
CA GLN A 124 -11.55 14.48 -6.73
C GLN A 124 -11.71 13.81 -5.35
N VAL A 125 -11.19 14.42 -4.30
CA VAL A 125 -11.39 13.93 -2.94
C VAL A 125 -12.88 13.89 -2.58
N GLU A 126 -13.65 14.96 -2.91
CA GLU A 126 -15.11 14.97 -2.70
C GLU A 126 -15.81 13.85 -3.49
N TYR A 127 -15.42 13.63 -4.75
CA TYR A 127 -15.94 12.53 -5.57
C TYR A 127 -15.68 11.17 -4.89
N LEU A 128 -14.44 10.93 -4.43
CA LEU A 128 -14.05 9.67 -3.81
C LEU A 128 -14.81 9.43 -2.50
N ILE A 129 -15.04 10.47 -1.70
CA ILE A 129 -15.85 10.38 -0.48
C ILE A 129 -17.32 10.05 -0.82
N ASN A 130 -17.91 10.76 -1.79
CA ASN A 130 -19.32 10.57 -2.15
C ASN A 130 -19.57 9.22 -2.86
N SER A 131 -18.53 8.62 -3.45
CA SER A 131 -18.56 7.29 -4.06
C SER A 131 -18.15 6.17 -3.09
N GLU A 132 -18.04 6.47 -1.78
CA GLU A 132 -17.66 5.52 -0.72
C GLU A 132 -16.27 4.87 -0.92
N GLN A 133 -15.40 5.52 -1.68
CA GLN A 133 -14.03 5.08 -1.92
C GLN A 133 -13.07 5.69 -0.88
N THR A 134 -13.32 5.42 0.41
CA THR A 134 -12.62 6.07 1.54
C THR A 134 -11.10 5.95 1.47
N GLN A 135 -10.57 4.76 1.13
CA GLN A 135 -9.12 4.54 1.01
C GLN A 135 -8.50 5.40 -0.09
N ASN A 136 -9.14 5.45 -1.26
CA ASN A 136 -8.68 6.29 -2.36
C ASN A 136 -8.74 7.78 -2.01
N ALA A 137 -9.77 8.20 -1.26
CA ALA A 137 -9.89 9.58 -0.77
C ALA A 137 -8.76 9.95 0.21
N ILE A 138 -8.37 9.03 1.10
CA ILE A 138 -7.24 9.23 2.03
C ILE A 138 -5.93 9.36 1.26
N ILE A 139 -5.67 8.49 0.28
CA ILE A 139 -4.48 8.57 -0.58
C ILE A 139 -4.45 9.89 -1.35
N ALA A 140 -5.56 10.28 -1.98
CA ALA A 140 -5.67 11.55 -2.69
C ALA A 140 -5.44 12.77 -1.77
N LEU A 141 -5.82 12.69 -0.49
CA LEU A 141 -5.51 13.74 0.49
C LEU A 141 -4.03 13.79 0.86
N PHE A 142 -3.33 12.66 0.97
CA PHE A 142 -1.88 12.67 1.16
C PHE A 142 -1.16 13.32 -0.03
N GLU A 143 -1.54 12.97 -1.25
CA GLU A 143 -0.98 13.56 -2.46
C GLU A 143 -1.28 15.07 -2.54
N LEU A 144 -2.53 15.47 -2.28
CA LEU A 144 -2.93 16.87 -2.25
C LEU A 144 -2.14 17.66 -1.19
N ASN A 145 -1.93 17.06 -0.01
CA ASN A 145 -1.16 17.69 1.06
C ASN A 145 0.30 17.94 0.65
N SER A 146 0.89 17.02 -0.12
CA SER A 146 2.28 17.15 -0.60
C SER A 146 2.45 18.27 -1.64
N LEU A 147 1.38 18.62 -2.36
CA LEU A 147 1.38 19.68 -3.38
C LEU A 147 1.15 21.07 -2.80
N GLN A 148 0.67 21.18 -1.56
CA GLN A 148 0.38 22.46 -0.94
C GLN A 148 1.53 22.99 -0.10
N PRO A 149 1.77 24.31 -0.10
CA PRO A 149 2.66 24.96 0.85
C PRO A 149 2.25 24.70 2.30
N ALA A 150 3.21 24.64 3.23
CA ALA A 150 2.98 24.27 4.62
C ALA A 150 1.90 25.11 5.33
N ASP A 151 1.80 26.38 5.01
CA ASP A 151 0.80 27.31 5.54
C ASP A 151 -0.64 27.04 5.06
N GLN A 152 -0.81 26.27 3.98
CA GLN A 152 -2.11 25.91 3.40
C GLN A 152 -2.54 24.48 3.71
N GLN A 153 -1.68 23.67 4.33
CA GLN A 153 -1.95 22.25 4.61
C GLN A 153 -2.95 22.01 5.75
N SER A 154 -3.27 23.01 6.57
CA SER A 154 -4.08 22.85 7.80
C SER A 154 -5.45 22.21 7.51
N ASN A 155 -6.17 22.65 6.49
CA ASN A 155 -7.49 22.11 6.13
C ASN A 155 -7.38 20.67 5.64
N VAL A 156 -6.41 20.39 4.76
CA VAL A 156 -6.19 19.03 4.21
C VAL A 156 -5.81 18.07 5.32
N ASN A 157 -4.93 18.50 6.24
CA ASN A 157 -4.54 17.68 7.40
C ASN A 157 -5.74 17.40 8.33
N THR A 158 -6.63 18.36 8.54
CA THR A 158 -7.86 18.15 9.34
C THR A 158 -8.75 17.10 8.68
N ARG A 159 -8.99 17.19 7.38
CA ARG A 159 -9.80 16.22 6.63
C ARG A 159 -9.16 14.84 6.64
N LEU A 160 -7.84 14.77 6.41
CA LEU A 160 -7.06 13.54 6.45
C LEU A 160 -7.20 12.85 7.82
N ASN A 161 -6.98 13.59 8.91
CA ASN A 161 -7.11 13.06 10.26
C ASN A 161 -8.54 12.54 10.53
N THR A 162 -9.55 13.29 10.10
CA THR A 162 -10.95 12.87 10.29
C THR A 162 -11.25 11.57 9.54
N LEU A 163 -10.87 11.46 8.26
CA LEU A 163 -11.14 10.27 7.46
C LEU A 163 -10.36 9.06 7.97
N THR A 164 -9.07 9.20 8.29
CA THR A 164 -8.26 8.11 8.81
C THR A 164 -8.74 7.61 10.17
N GLN A 165 -9.17 8.51 11.06
CA GLN A 165 -9.73 8.14 12.37
C GLN A 165 -11.07 7.41 12.23
N ASN A 166 -11.96 7.89 11.38
CA ASN A 166 -13.25 7.24 11.13
C ASN A 166 -13.07 5.84 10.52
N GLU A 167 -12.16 5.70 9.57
CA GLU A 167 -11.86 4.41 8.95
C GLU A 167 -11.28 3.43 9.97
N LEU A 168 -10.29 3.84 10.75
CA LEU A 168 -9.71 3.01 11.82
C LEU A 168 -10.75 2.62 12.87
N HIS A 169 -11.65 3.54 13.23
CA HIS A 169 -12.74 3.23 14.16
C HIS A 169 -13.67 2.16 13.59
N THR A 170 -14.13 2.33 12.35
CA THR A 170 -14.99 1.35 11.67
C THR A 170 -14.34 -0.03 11.58
N LEU A 171 -13.08 -0.09 11.15
CA LEU A 171 -12.34 -1.36 11.05
C LEU A 171 -12.10 -2.01 12.41
N THR A 172 -11.89 -1.20 13.46
CA THR A 172 -11.72 -1.69 14.84
C THR A 172 -13.03 -2.27 15.37
N GLU A 173 -14.17 -1.63 15.16
CA GLU A 173 -15.48 -2.18 15.53
C GLU A 173 -15.80 -3.48 14.80
N GLN A 174 -15.37 -3.61 13.54
CA GLN A 174 -15.48 -4.82 12.74
C GLN A 174 -14.44 -5.88 13.11
N GLN A 175 -13.48 -5.57 13.98
CA GLN A 175 -12.32 -6.41 14.30
C GLN A 175 -11.53 -6.84 13.06
N ASN A 176 -11.53 -6.01 12.03
CA ASN A 176 -10.82 -6.27 10.77
C ASN A 176 -9.36 -5.82 10.88
N TRP A 177 -8.61 -6.56 11.71
CA TRP A 177 -7.22 -6.26 12.02
C TRP A 177 -6.32 -6.30 10.79
N GLN A 178 -6.60 -7.20 9.86
CA GLN A 178 -5.84 -7.31 8.61
C GLN A 178 -5.97 -6.04 7.77
N ALA A 179 -7.17 -5.51 7.60
CA ALA A 179 -7.38 -4.26 6.87
C ALA A 179 -6.70 -3.06 7.58
N ILE A 180 -6.68 -3.03 8.92
CA ILE A 180 -5.95 -2.00 9.67
C ILE A 180 -4.45 -2.07 9.35
N ILE A 181 -3.87 -3.27 9.34
CA ILE A 181 -2.46 -3.48 9.01
C ILE A 181 -2.16 -2.96 7.60
N GLU A 182 -2.91 -3.42 6.60
CA GLU A 182 -2.69 -3.04 5.20
C GLU A 182 -2.81 -1.54 4.98
N GLN A 183 -3.87 -0.93 5.51
CA GLN A 183 -4.11 0.50 5.30
C GLN A 183 -3.10 1.38 6.04
N THR A 184 -2.80 1.07 7.31
CA THR A 184 -1.84 1.87 8.07
C THR A 184 -0.42 1.77 7.53
N GLN A 185 -0.02 0.61 6.97
CA GLN A 185 1.26 0.48 6.27
C GLN A 185 1.33 1.42 5.07
N ILE A 186 0.29 1.48 4.23
CA ILE A 186 0.23 2.41 3.09
C ILE A 186 0.31 3.86 3.57
N TRP A 187 -0.41 4.22 4.65
CA TRP A 187 -0.37 5.59 5.18
C TRP A 187 0.98 5.97 5.79
N LEU A 188 1.69 4.99 6.37
CA LEU A 188 3.04 5.19 6.90
C LEU A 188 4.10 5.41 5.82
N ASP A 189 3.85 4.99 4.56
CA ASP A 189 4.71 5.36 3.42
C ASP A 189 4.70 6.88 3.16
N TYR A 190 3.58 7.55 3.48
CA TYR A 190 3.46 9.01 3.38
C TYR A 190 3.93 9.75 4.64
N LYS A 191 3.71 9.16 5.84
CA LYS A 191 4.05 9.75 7.14
C LYS A 191 4.60 8.67 8.08
N SER A 192 5.85 8.31 7.93
CA SER A 192 6.51 7.14 8.55
C SER A 192 6.58 7.16 10.08
N ASP A 193 6.50 8.33 10.71
CA ASP A 193 6.60 8.56 12.15
C ASP A 193 5.27 9.00 12.79
N ASN A 194 4.15 8.81 12.09
CA ASN A 194 2.84 9.24 12.60
C ASN A 194 2.33 8.27 13.69
N ALA A 195 2.35 8.74 14.93
CA ALA A 195 1.86 7.99 16.08
C ALA A 195 0.40 7.52 15.94
N GLN A 196 -0.47 8.30 15.26
CA GLN A 196 -1.87 7.95 15.02
C GLN A 196 -2.04 6.77 14.06
N PHE A 197 -1.01 6.40 13.30
CA PHE A 197 -1.00 5.22 12.42
C PHE A 197 -0.18 4.08 13.04
N LEU A 198 0.93 4.38 13.71
CA LEU A 198 1.78 3.38 14.34
C LEU A 198 1.05 2.66 15.49
N TYR A 199 0.29 3.39 16.32
CA TYR A 199 -0.42 2.75 17.43
C TYR A 199 -1.50 1.74 16.96
N PRO A 200 -2.43 2.09 16.05
CA PRO A 200 -3.39 1.13 15.53
C PRO A 200 -2.74 -0.05 14.82
N LEU A 201 -1.63 0.16 14.11
CA LEU A 201 -0.85 -0.91 13.48
C LEU A 201 -0.28 -1.89 14.52
N ALA A 202 0.35 -1.36 15.58
CA ALA A 202 0.89 -2.18 16.66
C ALA A 202 -0.23 -2.95 17.39
N TYR A 203 -1.37 -2.28 17.63
CA TYR A 203 -2.52 -2.91 18.25
C TYR A 203 -3.14 -4.02 17.39
N ALA A 204 -3.23 -3.80 16.08
CA ALA A 204 -3.73 -4.80 15.15
C ALA A 204 -2.81 -6.04 15.08
N TYR A 205 -1.50 -5.85 15.06
CA TYR A 205 -0.55 -6.97 15.18
C TYR A 205 -0.71 -7.72 16.50
N TYR A 206 -0.86 -7.00 17.62
CA TYR A 206 -1.11 -7.62 18.91
C TYR A 206 -2.39 -8.48 18.89
N GLN A 207 -3.49 -7.99 18.31
CA GLN A 207 -4.76 -8.71 18.20
C GLN A 207 -4.67 -9.96 17.31
N GLN A 208 -3.78 -9.95 16.35
CA GLN A 208 -3.47 -11.12 15.52
C GLN A 208 -2.47 -12.10 16.19
N GLY A 209 -1.94 -11.75 17.36
CA GLY A 209 -0.94 -12.56 18.06
C GLY A 209 0.49 -12.40 17.55
N ASP A 210 0.73 -11.50 16.58
CA ASP A 210 2.09 -11.17 16.11
C ASP A 210 2.75 -10.17 17.07
N LEU A 211 3.20 -10.69 18.22
CA LEU A 211 3.82 -9.90 19.28
C LEU A 211 5.14 -9.26 18.85
N ILE A 212 5.85 -9.88 17.90
CA ILE A 212 7.13 -9.37 17.38
C ILE A 212 6.89 -8.12 16.55
N SER A 213 5.96 -8.17 15.59
CA SER A 213 5.61 -7.01 14.77
C SER A 213 4.94 -5.91 15.59
N ALA A 214 4.12 -6.27 16.59
CA ALA A 214 3.53 -5.33 17.53
C ALA A 214 4.61 -4.55 18.27
N GLN A 215 5.60 -5.25 18.89
CA GLN A 215 6.71 -4.63 19.59
C GLN A 215 7.55 -3.75 18.66
N ALA A 216 7.98 -4.28 17.52
CA ALA A 216 8.79 -3.55 16.54
C ALA A 216 8.07 -2.28 16.04
N THR A 217 6.75 -2.31 15.96
CA THR A 217 5.95 -1.13 15.58
C THR A 217 5.90 -0.11 16.72
N LEU A 218 5.75 -0.53 17.97
CA LEU A 218 5.81 0.37 19.13
C LEU A 218 7.17 1.03 19.28
N ASP A 219 8.25 0.32 18.99
CA ASP A 219 9.63 0.85 19.06
C ASP A 219 9.88 1.99 18.05
N ARG A 220 9.05 2.09 17.00
CA ARG A 220 9.07 3.19 16.04
C ARG A 220 8.32 4.44 16.50
N MET A 221 7.57 4.37 17.62
CA MET A 221 6.80 5.51 18.10
C MET A 221 7.70 6.72 18.38
N PRO A 222 7.31 7.93 17.91
CA PRO A 222 8.09 9.12 18.22
C PRO A 222 8.07 9.44 19.72
N ASN A 223 9.15 10.05 20.22
CA ASN A 223 9.28 10.38 21.65
C ASN A 223 8.19 11.32 22.17
N GLN A 224 7.61 12.14 21.31
CA GLN A 224 6.55 13.08 21.64
C GLN A 224 5.26 12.72 20.90
N HIS A 225 4.27 12.20 21.61
CA HIS A 225 2.95 11.90 21.10
C HIS A 225 1.89 11.99 22.22
N ASN A 226 0.62 12.08 21.83
CA ASN A 226 -0.51 12.18 22.75
C ASN A 226 -1.10 10.82 23.16
N LEU A 227 -0.46 9.69 22.79
CA LEU A 227 -0.93 8.31 23.02
C LEU A 227 -0.15 7.59 24.13
N THR A 228 0.55 8.32 25.01
CA THR A 228 1.46 7.72 26.00
C THR A 228 0.78 6.65 26.85
N SER A 229 -0.42 6.89 27.36
CA SER A 229 -1.15 5.93 28.19
C SER A 229 -1.55 4.66 27.41
N GLN A 230 -2.02 4.82 26.17
CA GLN A 230 -2.39 3.71 25.30
C GLN A 230 -1.19 2.85 24.95
N VAL A 231 -0.06 3.48 24.60
CA VAL A 231 1.20 2.81 24.29
C VAL A 231 1.71 2.04 25.49
N GLN A 232 1.71 2.63 26.69
CA GLN A 232 2.12 1.93 27.92
C GLN A 232 1.22 0.73 28.22
N THR A 233 -0.08 0.87 28.04
CA THR A 233 -1.03 -0.24 28.20
C THR A 233 -0.75 -1.37 27.22
N LEU A 234 -0.60 -1.05 25.94
CA LEU A 234 -0.31 -2.06 24.91
C LEU A 234 1.04 -2.72 25.15
N GLN A 235 2.06 -1.96 25.55
CA GLN A 235 3.37 -2.50 25.91
C GLN A 235 3.26 -3.49 27.09
N ALA A 236 2.48 -3.16 28.11
CA ALA A 236 2.27 -4.07 29.24
C ALA A 236 1.53 -5.36 28.82
N MET A 237 0.56 -5.24 27.89
CA MET A 237 -0.15 -6.40 27.33
C MET A 237 0.79 -7.30 26.51
N ILE A 238 1.64 -6.71 25.67
CA ILE A 238 2.66 -7.43 24.88
C ILE A 238 3.64 -8.14 25.84
N ASN A 239 4.20 -7.42 26.82
CA ASN A 239 5.14 -8.00 27.79
C ASN A 239 4.51 -9.18 28.56
N LYS A 240 3.25 -9.04 28.97
CA LYS A 240 2.53 -10.10 29.65
C LYS A 240 2.33 -11.32 28.74
N ALA A 241 1.96 -11.11 27.47
CA ALA A 241 1.79 -12.19 26.51
C ALA A 241 3.13 -12.88 26.17
N GLN A 242 4.20 -12.10 26.08
CA GLN A 242 5.57 -12.61 25.84
C GLN A 242 6.17 -13.34 27.06
N SER A 243 5.73 -13.00 28.28
CA SER A 243 6.22 -13.66 29.50
C SER A 243 5.60 -15.03 29.78
N GLN A 244 4.57 -15.40 29.04
CA GLN A 244 4.07 -16.77 29.05
C GLN A 244 4.97 -17.61 28.15
N ASP A 245 5.85 -18.43 28.78
CA ASP A 245 6.60 -19.44 28.06
C ASP A 245 5.60 -20.39 27.37
N ASP A 246 5.81 -20.58 26.07
CA ASP A 246 4.96 -21.48 25.29
C ASP A 246 5.59 -22.85 25.25
N PHE A 247 4.97 -23.81 25.94
CA PHE A 247 5.38 -25.21 25.97
C PHE A 247 4.58 -25.98 24.93
N VAL A 248 5.24 -26.40 23.86
CA VAL A 248 4.63 -27.14 22.76
C VAL A 248 5.06 -28.59 22.83
N SER A 249 4.09 -29.47 22.98
CA SER A 249 4.37 -30.93 23.04
C SER A 249 4.99 -31.43 21.74
N LEU A 250 6.03 -32.22 21.88
CA LEU A 250 6.78 -32.86 20.82
C LEU A 250 6.47 -34.35 20.73
N THR A 251 6.51 -34.89 19.54
CA THR A 251 6.45 -36.33 19.29
C THR A 251 7.84 -36.85 18.99
N PRO A 252 8.47 -37.64 19.88
CA PRO A 252 9.78 -38.25 19.64
C PRO A 252 9.75 -39.17 18.43
N ARG A 253 10.74 -39.09 17.54
CA ARG A 253 10.89 -39.98 16.39
C ARG A 253 12.36 -40.35 16.16
N GLY A 254 12.83 -41.37 16.83
CA GLY A 254 14.24 -41.74 16.86
C GLY A 254 15.09 -40.66 17.53
N ALA A 255 16.03 -40.07 16.80
CA ALA A 255 16.87 -38.97 17.28
C ALA A 255 16.26 -37.57 16.98
N HIS A 256 15.05 -37.49 16.48
CA HIS A 256 14.39 -36.26 16.05
C HIS A 256 13.08 -36.06 16.80
N TYR A 257 12.57 -34.83 16.70
CA TYR A 257 11.26 -34.44 17.24
C TYR A 257 10.36 -33.92 16.12
N LEU A 258 9.08 -34.36 16.20
CA LEU A 258 8.03 -33.79 15.37
C LEU A 258 7.21 -32.82 16.19
N ILE A 259 6.71 -31.78 15.50
CA ILE A 259 5.89 -30.75 16.09
C ILE A 259 4.69 -30.45 15.19
N ASN A 260 3.52 -30.28 15.80
CA ASN A 260 2.33 -29.84 15.10
C ASN A 260 2.43 -28.36 14.77
N THR A 261 2.11 -28.03 13.53
CA THR A 261 2.08 -26.66 13.01
C THR A 261 0.77 -26.39 12.31
N GLU A 262 0.36 -25.13 12.28
CA GLU A 262 -0.85 -24.70 11.61
C GLU A 262 -0.49 -23.65 10.54
N ILE A 263 -1.06 -23.80 9.34
CA ILE A 263 -0.84 -22.96 8.17
C ILE A 263 -2.15 -22.26 7.83
N ASN A 264 -2.12 -20.94 7.69
CA ASN A 264 -3.26 -20.11 7.30
C ASN A 264 -4.52 -20.37 8.17
N ASN A 265 -4.33 -20.69 9.45
CA ASN A 265 -5.37 -21.00 10.45
C ASN A 265 -6.36 -22.11 10.07
N ASN A 266 -6.08 -22.91 9.06
CA ASN A 266 -7.01 -23.91 8.55
C ASN A 266 -6.39 -25.27 8.16
N LEU A 267 -5.07 -25.35 8.06
CA LEU A 267 -4.39 -26.56 7.64
C LEU A 267 -3.28 -26.93 8.64
N SER A 268 -3.41 -28.09 9.28
CA SER A 268 -2.41 -28.60 10.23
C SER A 268 -1.48 -29.60 9.55
N THR A 269 -0.19 -29.54 9.90
CA THR A 269 0.80 -30.51 9.47
C THR A 269 1.87 -30.73 10.55
N GLU A 270 2.46 -31.95 10.59
CA GLU A 270 3.61 -32.23 11.45
C GLU A 270 4.90 -31.93 10.69
N LEU A 271 5.80 -31.18 11.32
CA LEU A 271 7.14 -30.91 10.81
C LEU A 271 8.19 -31.53 11.76
N MET A 272 9.31 -31.92 11.17
CA MET A 272 10.49 -32.33 11.95
C MET A 272 11.27 -31.07 12.33
N ILE A 273 11.64 -30.92 13.61
CA ILE A 273 12.53 -29.85 14.06
C ILE A 273 13.92 -30.11 13.48
N ASP A 274 14.43 -29.15 12.70
CA ASP A 274 15.77 -29.23 12.09
C ASP A 274 16.49 -27.88 12.21
N THR A 275 17.38 -27.79 13.21
CA THR A 275 18.23 -26.61 13.43
C THR A 275 19.31 -26.41 12.35
N GLY A 276 19.54 -27.41 11.50
CA GLY A 276 20.41 -27.34 10.31
C GLY A 276 19.72 -26.72 9.09
N ALA A 277 18.40 -26.70 9.06
CA ALA A 277 17.62 -26.09 7.99
C ALA A 277 17.50 -24.58 8.20
N SER A 278 18.02 -23.77 7.27
CA SER A 278 17.90 -22.31 7.34
C SER A 278 16.47 -21.82 7.16
N VAL A 279 15.67 -22.52 6.32
CA VAL A 279 14.29 -22.15 5.98
C VAL A 279 13.38 -23.35 6.20
N THR A 280 12.21 -23.11 6.77
CA THR A 280 11.15 -24.10 6.95
C THR A 280 10.69 -24.65 5.60
N SER A 281 10.54 -25.97 5.50
CA SER A 281 10.07 -26.62 4.28
C SER A 281 8.77 -27.37 4.51
N LEU A 282 7.85 -27.24 3.56
CA LEU A 282 6.56 -27.92 3.56
C LEU A 282 6.49 -28.92 2.39
N PRO A 283 5.82 -30.07 2.58
CA PRO A 283 5.50 -30.96 1.46
C PRO A 283 4.68 -30.22 0.39
N THR A 284 4.94 -30.51 -0.88
CA THR A 284 4.25 -29.84 -2.00
C THR A 284 2.72 -29.94 -1.91
N ASN A 285 2.20 -31.09 -1.48
CA ASN A 285 0.76 -31.27 -1.28
C ASN A 285 0.15 -30.34 -0.20
N ILE A 286 0.91 -29.94 0.80
CA ILE A 286 0.47 -28.98 1.82
C ILE A 286 0.39 -27.57 1.21
N ILE A 287 1.37 -27.19 0.39
CA ILE A 287 1.32 -25.92 -0.35
C ILE A 287 0.10 -25.85 -1.27
N GLU A 288 -0.19 -26.95 -1.99
CA GLU A 288 -1.33 -27.05 -2.91
C GLU A 288 -2.70 -27.02 -2.21
N GLN A 289 -2.79 -27.54 -0.99
CA GLN A 289 -4.02 -27.55 -0.19
C GLN A 289 -4.22 -26.27 0.62
N SER A 290 -3.20 -25.41 0.72
CA SER A 290 -3.29 -24.18 1.51
C SER A 290 -4.29 -23.18 0.91
N SER A 291 -5.10 -22.57 1.78
CA SER A 291 -6.03 -21.51 1.44
C SER A 291 -5.89 -20.36 2.44
N PRO A 292 -5.72 -19.10 2.00
CA PRO A 292 -5.50 -18.69 0.58
C PRO A 292 -4.26 -19.32 -0.04
N GLN A 293 -4.20 -19.30 -1.36
CA GLN A 293 -3.05 -19.87 -2.10
C GLN A 293 -1.77 -19.09 -1.79
N PRO A 294 -0.68 -19.80 -1.41
CA PRO A 294 0.59 -19.17 -1.12
C PRO A 294 1.15 -18.37 -2.30
N LEU A 295 1.74 -17.20 -2.00
CA LEU A 295 2.39 -16.36 -2.98
C LEU A 295 3.72 -16.99 -3.43
N TYR A 296 3.85 -17.30 -4.71
CA TYR A 296 5.11 -17.81 -5.26
C TYR A 296 6.16 -16.70 -5.35
N LEU A 297 7.32 -16.93 -4.73
CA LEU A 297 8.43 -15.96 -4.65
C LEU A 297 9.59 -16.27 -5.62
N GLY A 298 9.53 -17.40 -6.32
CA GLY A 298 10.58 -17.84 -7.24
C GLY A 298 11.28 -19.13 -6.81
N ASP A 299 12.18 -19.62 -7.67
CA ASP A 299 12.99 -20.81 -7.40
C ASP A 299 14.29 -20.41 -6.67
N VAL A 300 14.74 -21.30 -5.78
CA VAL A 300 15.99 -21.12 -5.02
C VAL A 300 16.77 -22.42 -4.98
N THR A 301 18.09 -22.34 -5.11
CA THR A 301 18.99 -23.48 -4.93
C THR A 301 19.31 -23.63 -3.44
N VAL A 302 19.06 -24.79 -2.89
CA VAL A 302 19.37 -25.13 -1.50
C VAL A 302 20.36 -26.29 -1.43
N ASN A 303 21.23 -26.25 -0.43
CA ASN A 303 22.13 -27.35 -0.10
C ASN A 303 21.41 -28.35 0.83
N THR A 304 21.42 -29.60 0.48
CA THR A 304 20.90 -30.69 1.31
C THR A 304 22.00 -31.70 1.60
N ALA A 305 21.76 -32.62 2.52
CA ALA A 305 22.68 -33.72 2.80
C ALA A 305 23.00 -34.57 1.55
N ASN A 306 22.12 -34.57 0.54
CA ASN A 306 22.26 -35.35 -0.71
C ASN A 306 22.72 -34.49 -1.88
N GLY A 307 23.17 -33.26 -1.67
CA GLY A 307 23.63 -32.35 -2.70
C GLY A 307 22.73 -31.12 -2.87
N GLN A 308 22.95 -30.39 -3.96
CA GLN A 308 22.17 -29.20 -4.31
C GLN A 308 20.89 -29.58 -5.04
N ILE A 309 19.79 -28.97 -4.63
CA ILE A 309 18.50 -29.10 -5.32
C ILE A 309 17.90 -27.71 -5.55
N VAL A 310 17.09 -27.56 -6.60
CA VAL A 310 16.28 -26.37 -6.84
C VAL A 310 14.88 -26.64 -6.30
N VAL A 311 14.40 -25.73 -5.44
CA VAL A 311 13.09 -25.82 -4.82
C VAL A 311 12.33 -24.51 -5.00
N LYS A 312 11.01 -24.58 -4.95
CA LYS A 312 10.14 -23.39 -5.05
C LYS A 312 10.00 -22.75 -3.67
N ARG A 313 10.09 -21.43 -3.64
CA ARG A 313 9.90 -20.61 -2.45
C ARG A 313 8.54 -19.93 -2.51
N TYR A 314 7.83 -19.98 -1.39
CA TYR A 314 6.51 -19.40 -1.24
C TYR A 314 6.42 -18.54 0.02
N GLN A 315 5.48 -17.59 0.03
CA GLN A 315 5.03 -16.90 1.23
C GLN A 315 3.61 -17.35 1.55
N ILE A 316 3.40 -17.85 2.77
CA ILE A 316 2.08 -18.19 3.32
C ILE A 316 1.59 -17.04 4.19
N GLU A 317 0.25 -16.90 4.33
CA GLU A 317 -0.36 -15.82 5.10
C GLU A 317 0.02 -15.89 6.57
N SER A 318 -0.10 -17.07 7.19
CA SER A 318 0.28 -17.29 8.58
C SER A 318 0.87 -18.67 8.80
N PHE A 319 1.80 -18.75 9.76
CA PHE A 319 2.42 -19.98 10.24
C PHE A 319 2.43 -19.99 11.76
N LYS A 320 1.85 -21.04 12.38
CA LYS A 320 1.67 -21.11 13.82
C LYS A 320 2.30 -22.36 14.41
N VAL A 321 2.97 -22.20 15.54
CA VAL A 321 3.52 -23.28 16.39
C VAL A 321 3.17 -22.96 17.83
N GLY A 322 2.39 -23.78 18.50
CA GLY A 322 1.86 -23.50 19.83
C GLY A 322 1.02 -22.22 19.83
N SER A 323 1.35 -21.26 20.68
CA SER A 323 0.72 -19.94 20.70
C SER A 323 1.37 -18.94 19.73
N GLN A 324 2.55 -19.25 19.17
CA GLN A 324 3.35 -18.33 18.36
C GLN A 324 2.89 -18.33 16.91
N ILE A 325 2.48 -17.16 16.39
CA ILE A 325 2.03 -16.96 14.99
C ILE A 325 2.98 -16.01 14.29
N ILE A 326 3.35 -16.33 13.05
CA ILE A 326 4.12 -15.44 12.16
C ILE A 326 3.35 -15.25 10.86
N TYR A 327 3.10 -14.00 10.53
CA TYR A 327 2.43 -13.60 9.28
C TYR A 327 3.42 -13.35 8.16
N GLY A 328 2.99 -13.61 6.92
CA GLY A 328 3.84 -13.45 5.75
C GLY A 328 5.07 -14.35 5.76
N PHE A 329 4.92 -15.59 6.25
CA PHE A 329 6.03 -16.47 6.52
C PHE A 329 6.54 -17.16 5.26
N GLU A 330 7.86 -17.12 5.03
CA GLU A 330 8.49 -17.78 3.88
C GLU A 330 8.73 -19.28 4.16
N VAL A 331 8.39 -20.10 3.16
CA VAL A 331 8.57 -21.56 3.19
C VAL A 331 9.10 -22.07 1.86
N LEU A 332 9.77 -23.22 1.89
CA LEU A 332 10.17 -23.96 0.71
C LEU A 332 9.19 -25.10 0.43
N SER A 333 8.86 -25.34 -0.82
CA SER A 333 8.10 -26.51 -1.24
C SER A 333 9.07 -27.64 -1.59
N ILE A 334 8.95 -28.78 -0.92
CA ILE A 334 9.77 -29.95 -1.17
C ILE A 334 8.93 -31.14 -1.64
N GLU A 335 9.37 -31.81 -2.67
CA GLU A 335 8.83 -33.11 -3.03
C GLU A 335 9.36 -34.15 -2.04
N ASN A 336 8.55 -34.48 -1.05
CA ASN A 336 8.91 -35.46 -0.04
C ASN A 336 7.99 -36.67 -0.12
N THR A 337 8.54 -37.80 -0.56
CA THR A 337 7.82 -39.07 -0.64
C THR A 337 7.42 -39.66 0.75
N ARG A 338 8.00 -39.14 1.81
CA ARG A 338 7.69 -39.56 3.21
C ARG A 338 6.71 -38.60 3.91
N GLY A 339 6.27 -37.53 3.25
CA GLY A 339 5.21 -36.63 3.70
C GLY A 339 5.56 -35.69 4.87
N GLN A 340 6.85 -35.55 5.23
CA GLN A 340 7.27 -34.69 6.34
C GLN A 340 8.11 -33.50 5.82
N GLY A 341 7.73 -32.27 6.26
CA GLY A 341 8.54 -31.08 6.11
C GLY A 341 9.47 -30.86 7.32
N LEU A 342 10.22 -29.77 7.26
CA LEU A 342 11.19 -29.38 8.30
C LEU A 342 10.78 -28.03 8.91
N LEU A 343 10.81 -27.92 10.23
CA LEU A 343 10.76 -26.64 10.93
C LEU A 343 12.18 -26.08 11.03
N GLY A 344 12.47 -25.03 10.29
CA GLY A 344 13.80 -24.45 10.15
C GLY A 344 14.06 -23.24 11.04
N MET A 345 15.28 -22.72 10.92
CA MET A 345 15.77 -21.59 11.72
C MET A 345 15.09 -20.26 11.40
N ASN A 346 14.45 -20.08 10.22
CA ASN A 346 13.67 -18.88 9.94
C ASN A 346 12.45 -18.71 10.88
N PHE A 347 11.99 -19.79 11.52
CA PHE A 347 11.04 -19.76 12.62
C PHE A 347 11.78 -19.74 13.97
N LEU A 348 12.56 -20.80 14.28
CA LEU A 348 13.15 -21.01 15.58
C LEU A 348 14.03 -19.85 16.05
N SER A 349 14.79 -19.24 15.14
CA SER A 349 15.68 -18.11 15.49
C SER A 349 14.94 -16.84 15.89
N ARG A 350 13.63 -16.74 15.74
CA ARG A 350 12.85 -15.60 16.24
C ARG A 350 12.65 -15.64 17.76
N PHE A 351 12.82 -16.80 18.37
CA PHE A 351 12.59 -17.03 19.79
C PHE A 351 13.89 -17.46 20.48
N LYS A 352 13.94 -17.32 21.82
CA LYS A 352 14.77 -18.18 22.64
C LYS A 352 14.05 -19.52 22.72
N PHE A 353 14.67 -20.59 22.27
CA PHE A 353 14.04 -21.90 22.30
C PHE A 353 14.90 -22.92 23.02
N ASN A 354 14.24 -23.86 23.67
CA ASN A 354 14.85 -25.00 24.35
C ASN A 354 14.00 -26.24 24.09
N ILE A 355 14.66 -27.38 23.84
CA ILE A 355 13.99 -28.68 23.74
C ILE A 355 14.25 -29.45 25.04
N ASN A 356 13.20 -29.60 25.83
CA ASN A 356 13.24 -30.41 27.03
C ASN A 356 13.02 -31.89 26.67
N GLN A 357 14.09 -32.67 26.65
CA GLN A 357 14.05 -34.10 26.32
C GLN A 357 13.43 -35.01 27.42
N GLN A 358 13.21 -34.44 28.62
CA GLN A 358 12.60 -35.21 29.71
C GLN A 358 11.06 -35.12 29.65
N THR A 359 10.55 -33.99 29.19
CA THR A 359 9.10 -33.75 29.07
C THR A 359 8.60 -33.85 27.64
N ASP A 360 9.50 -34.03 26.66
CA ASP A 360 9.22 -33.97 25.22
C ASP A 360 8.48 -32.66 24.84
N GLU A 361 9.04 -31.53 25.25
CA GLU A 361 8.45 -30.21 25.00
C GLU A 361 9.46 -29.27 24.34
N LEU A 362 8.96 -28.42 23.42
CA LEU A 362 9.64 -27.25 22.93
C LEU A 362 9.17 -26.06 23.73
N GLU A 363 10.08 -25.41 24.42
CA GLU A 363 9.87 -24.13 25.09
C GLU A 363 10.23 -23.01 24.14
N LEU A 364 9.30 -22.08 23.92
CA LEU A 364 9.47 -20.89 23.13
C LEU A 364 9.26 -19.67 24.01
N SER A 365 10.25 -18.82 24.13
CA SER A 365 10.13 -17.54 24.85
C SER A 365 10.64 -16.38 24.00
N ALA A 366 10.17 -15.18 24.29
CA ALA A 366 10.63 -13.97 23.59
C ALA A 366 12.14 -13.76 23.75
N LYS A 367 12.78 -13.22 22.73
CA LYS A 367 14.20 -12.82 22.75
C LYS A 367 14.42 -11.58 23.57
#